data_93be403306e1188ac5a64a4429ddda5a
#
_entry.id   93be403306e1188ac5a64a4429ddda5a
#
_cell.length_a   1.000
_cell.length_b   1.000
_cell.length_c   1.000
_cell.angle_alpha   90.00
_cell.angle_beta   90.00
_cell.angle_gamma   90.00
#
_symmetry.space_group_name_H-M   'P 1'
#
loop_
_entity.id
_entity.type
_entity.pdbx_description
1 polymer ?
#
loop_
_entity_poly.entity_id
_entity_poly.type
_entity_poly.pdbx_seq_one_letter_code
_entity_poly.pdbx_strand_id
1 'polypeptide(L)'
;IENNIENIVNGVFLTRDLVSEPPNYLNPEKFVTEIKKLTKLGLKVDVFDHLKMKKIGMNALLGVAQGSKNLPYFVTITWKPSNSKNKNPLSFVGKGVCFDTGGISLKPAKFMEDMKYDMAGAGAVVGLMKTLALRKSKSYVIGAVALVENMPGGSAQRPGDIVKSYSGKTIEVLNTDAEGRLILADAIYYIDEQYKPELIVDLATLTGAIVVSLGNEYAGLFSNNDKLSERLIKAGEIENEKLWRFPLHKNYDKLMDSKIADIQNINYSGGAGSITAAQFLQRFLKNKTPWAHLDIAGMAWTKKDLDIIPTGATGFGVKLLNKFVEKFYE
;
A
#
# COMPACT_ATOMS: atom_id res chain seq x y z
N ILE A 1 26.58 -12.54 -9.25
CA ILE A 1 25.30 -13.22 -8.91
C ILE A 1 25.10 -13.15 -7.38
N GLU A 2 26.08 -13.51 -6.57
CA GLU A 2 25.99 -13.51 -5.10
C GLU A 2 25.61 -12.16 -4.51
N ASN A 3 26.25 -11.07 -4.92
CA ASN A 3 25.94 -9.70 -4.45
C ASN A 3 24.50 -9.26 -4.75
N ASN A 4 23.87 -9.81 -5.80
CA ASN A 4 22.51 -9.43 -6.14
C ASN A 4 21.48 -10.12 -5.22
N ILE A 5 21.74 -11.36 -4.85
CA ILE A 5 20.91 -12.13 -3.90
C ILE A 5 20.96 -11.47 -2.51
N GLU A 6 22.15 -11.11 -2.03
CA GLU A 6 22.30 -10.43 -0.75
C GLU A 6 21.52 -9.11 -0.70
N ASN A 7 21.56 -8.32 -1.77
CA ASN A 7 20.81 -7.06 -1.87
C ASN A 7 19.30 -7.26 -1.77
N ILE A 8 18.76 -8.33 -2.38
CA ILE A 8 17.35 -8.69 -2.30
C ILE A 8 17.00 -9.14 -0.88
N VAL A 9 17.81 -10.02 -0.28
CA VAL A 9 17.62 -10.52 1.09
C VAL A 9 17.60 -9.36 2.09
N ASN A 10 18.49 -8.38 1.94
CA ASN A 10 18.52 -7.18 2.77
C ASN A 10 17.22 -6.35 2.70
N GLY A 11 16.58 -6.29 1.53
CA GLY A 11 15.28 -5.64 1.38
C GLY A 11 14.15 -6.44 2.02
N VAL A 12 14.14 -7.77 1.80
CA VAL A 12 13.16 -8.69 2.41
C VAL A 12 13.25 -8.64 3.94
N PHE A 13 14.46 -8.68 4.51
CA PHE A 13 14.64 -8.61 5.96
C PHE A 13 14.19 -7.28 6.53
N LEU A 14 14.51 -6.16 5.89
CA LEU A 14 13.98 -4.86 6.32
C LEU A 14 12.46 -4.86 6.36
N THR A 15 11.79 -5.41 5.33
CA THR A 15 10.33 -5.53 5.31
C THR A 15 9.83 -6.40 6.46
N ARG A 16 10.43 -7.55 6.69
CA ARG A 16 10.05 -8.46 7.78
C ARG A 16 10.24 -7.82 9.15
N ASP A 17 11.35 -7.12 9.36
CA ASP A 17 11.63 -6.41 10.60
C ASP A 17 10.56 -5.34 10.86
N LEU A 18 10.27 -4.48 9.86
CA LEU A 18 9.25 -3.46 9.97
C LEU A 18 7.86 -4.03 10.30
N VAL A 19 7.47 -5.10 9.60
CA VAL A 19 6.13 -5.71 9.78
C VAL A 19 6.01 -6.46 11.11
N SER A 20 7.13 -6.95 11.66
CA SER A 20 7.15 -7.68 12.93
C SER A 20 7.14 -6.78 14.16
N GLU A 21 7.61 -5.54 14.03
CA GLU A 21 7.71 -4.61 15.17
C GLU A 21 6.35 -4.31 15.79
N PRO A 22 6.25 -4.33 17.13
CA PRO A 22 5.04 -3.92 17.83
C PRO A 22 4.71 -2.43 17.61
N PRO A 23 3.43 -2.03 17.61
CA PRO A 23 3.02 -0.66 17.27
C PRO A 23 3.49 0.40 18.27
N ASN A 24 3.80 0.02 19.51
CA ASN A 24 4.41 0.93 20.49
C ASN A 24 5.89 1.24 20.19
N TYR A 25 6.56 0.40 19.38
CA TYR A 25 7.92 0.65 18.88
C TYR A 25 7.91 1.22 17.46
N LEU A 26 7.04 0.74 16.57
CA LEU A 26 6.96 1.21 15.19
C LEU A 26 5.62 1.94 14.92
N ASN A 27 5.48 3.13 15.47
CA ASN A 27 4.42 4.07 15.11
C ASN A 27 4.80 4.84 13.82
N PRO A 28 3.92 5.67 13.24
CA PRO A 28 4.19 6.40 11.99
C PRO A 28 5.49 7.21 12.02
N GLU A 29 5.81 7.90 13.13
CA GLU A 29 7.03 8.71 13.26
C GLU A 29 8.30 7.85 13.26
N LYS A 30 8.27 6.72 13.96
CA LYS A 30 9.39 5.77 13.98
C LYS A 30 9.58 5.12 12.62
N PHE A 31 8.48 4.82 11.92
CA PHE A 31 8.58 4.31 10.56
C PHE A 31 9.26 5.33 9.62
N VAL A 32 8.90 6.62 9.70
CA VAL A 32 9.61 7.69 8.98
C VAL A 32 11.10 7.69 9.32
N THR A 33 11.46 7.48 10.58
CA THR A 33 12.86 7.42 11.02
C THR A 33 13.60 6.27 10.33
N GLU A 34 12.99 5.10 10.24
CA GLU A 34 13.56 3.96 9.52
C GLU A 34 13.72 4.23 8.02
N ILE A 35 12.72 4.83 7.38
CA ILE A 35 12.79 5.22 5.97
C ILE A 35 13.93 6.22 5.72
N LYS A 36 14.11 7.21 6.59
CA LYS A 36 15.19 8.20 6.46
C LYS A 36 16.58 7.57 6.45
N LYS A 37 16.79 6.40 7.05
CA LYS A 37 18.09 5.69 6.98
C LYS A 37 18.48 5.34 5.55
N LEU A 38 17.50 5.18 4.65
CA LEU A 38 17.74 4.85 3.24
C LEU A 38 18.44 5.98 2.47
N THR A 39 18.45 7.21 2.99
CA THR A 39 19.21 8.32 2.37
C THR A 39 20.70 8.02 2.28
N LYS A 40 21.24 7.19 3.19
CA LYS A 40 22.64 6.72 3.16
C LYS A 40 22.97 5.87 1.94
N LEU A 41 21.94 5.32 1.27
CA LEU A 41 22.06 4.52 0.05
C LEU A 41 21.85 5.37 -1.23
N GLY A 42 21.75 6.70 -1.09
CA GLY A 42 21.54 7.62 -2.22
C GLY A 42 20.07 7.83 -2.62
N LEU A 43 19.12 7.32 -1.83
CA LEU A 43 17.70 7.61 -2.04
C LEU A 43 17.34 9.02 -1.52
N LYS A 44 16.53 9.74 -2.27
CA LYS A 44 15.91 10.98 -1.79
C LYS A 44 14.62 10.64 -1.07
N VAL A 45 14.47 11.14 0.16
CA VAL A 45 13.28 10.95 1.00
C VAL A 45 12.65 12.29 1.30
N ASP A 46 11.42 12.50 0.82
CA ASP A 46 10.61 13.68 1.10
C ASP A 46 9.48 13.31 2.06
N VAL A 47 9.40 13.97 3.21
CA VAL A 47 8.42 13.70 4.25
C VAL A 47 7.38 14.82 4.30
N PHE A 48 6.11 14.42 4.29
CA PHE A 48 4.97 15.28 4.48
C PHE A 48 4.37 15.00 5.86
N ASP A 49 4.54 15.94 6.76
CA ASP A 49 3.91 15.93 8.06
C ASP A 49 2.42 16.29 7.97
N HIS A 50 1.70 16.22 9.08
CA HIS A 50 0.27 16.49 9.11
C HIS A 50 -0.08 17.94 8.68
N LEU A 51 0.76 18.93 8.97
CA LEU A 51 0.53 20.32 8.58
C LEU A 51 0.65 20.49 7.06
N LYS A 52 1.68 19.88 6.46
CA LYS A 52 1.88 19.91 5.01
C LYS A 52 0.77 19.14 4.29
N MET A 53 0.37 17.97 4.81
CA MET A 53 -0.74 17.20 4.25
C MET A 53 -2.07 17.97 4.34
N LYS A 54 -2.34 18.64 5.47
CA LYS A 54 -3.52 19.50 5.65
C LYS A 54 -3.52 20.65 4.65
N LYS A 55 -2.38 21.33 4.47
CA LYS A 55 -2.23 22.43 3.53
C LYS A 55 -2.54 22.04 2.09
N ILE A 56 -2.15 20.84 1.68
CA ILE A 56 -2.39 20.35 0.31
C ILE A 56 -3.72 19.61 0.14
N GLY A 57 -4.43 19.31 1.23
CA GLY A 57 -5.77 18.71 1.19
C GLY A 57 -5.81 17.17 1.18
N MET A 58 -4.83 16.48 1.74
CA MET A 58 -4.86 15.01 1.93
C MET A 58 -5.78 14.62 3.08
N ASN A 59 -7.06 15.01 3.01
CA ASN A 59 -7.95 14.86 4.17
C ASN A 59 -8.52 13.44 4.31
N ALA A 60 -8.51 12.62 3.27
CA ALA A 60 -8.90 11.21 3.40
C ALA A 60 -7.88 10.45 4.26
N LEU A 61 -6.59 10.70 4.07
CA LEU A 61 -5.51 10.19 4.92
C LEU A 61 -5.59 10.76 6.35
N LEU A 62 -5.72 12.07 6.47
CA LEU A 62 -5.81 12.75 7.76
C LEU A 62 -7.01 12.30 8.58
N GLY A 63 -8.16 12.03 7.93
CA GLY A 63 -9.37 11.55 8.57
C GLY A 63 -9.19 10.21 9.28
N VAL A 64 -8.46 9.29 8.69
CA VAL A 64 -8.13 7.99 9.30
C VAL A 64 -7.34 8.18 10.59
N ALA A 65 -6.38 9.09 10.59
CA ALA A 65 -5.45 9.27 11.71
C ALA A 65 -6.01 10.10 12.87
N GLN A 66 -7.15 10.78 12.69
CA GLN A 66 -7.59 11.78 13.67
C GLN A 66 -8.01 11.22 15.04
N GLY A 67 -8.21 9.91 15.16
CA GLY A 67 -8.46 9.23 16.44
C GLY A 67 -7.18 8.87 17.20
N SER A 68 -6.02 8.88 16.57
CA SER A 68 -4.75 8.57 17.21
C SER A 68 -4.05 9.80 17.78
N LYS A 69 -3.31 9.60 18.89
CA LYS A 69 -2.35 10.60 19.38
C LYS A 69 -1.09 10.70 18.52
N ASN A 70 -0.77 9.66 17.75
CA ASN A 70 0.37 9.63 16.86
C ASN A 70 0.02 10.31 15.53
N LEU A 71 0.85 11.27 15.12
CA LEU A 71 0.61 12.05 13.91
C LEU A 71 0.87 11.21 12.65
N PRO A 72 0.08 11.41 11.60
CA PRO A 72 0.27 10.74 10.32
C PRO A 72 1.39 11.36 9.50
N TYR A 73 1.91 10.58 8.55
CA TYR A 73 2.90 11.03 7.57
C TYR A 73 2.60 10.46 6.18
N PHE A 74 2.91 11.22 5.16
CA PHE A 74 3.05 10.73 3.81
C PHE A 74 4.51 10.89 3.37
N VAL A 75 5.12 9.84 2.83
CA VAL A 75 6.54 9.84 2.49
C VAL A 75 6.72 9.38 1.06
N THR A 76 7.51 10.13 0.28
CA THR A 76 7.98 9.68 -1.03
C THR A 76 9.47 9.37 -0.98
N ILE A 77 9.86 8.27 -1.65
CA ILE A 77 11.21 7.72 -1.68
C ILE A 77 11.62 7.62 -3.15
N THR A 78 12.61 8.39 -3.56
CA THR A 78 13.01 8.47 -4.96
C THR A 78 14.36 7.79 -5.18
N TRP A 79 14.40 6.86 -6.13
CA TRP A 79 15.61 6.34 -6.74
C TRP A 79 15.66 6.79 -8.20
N LYS A 80 16.62 7.67 -8.54
CA LYS A 80 16.77 8.21 -9.90
C LYS A 80 18.24 8.19 -10.32
N PRO A 81 18.71 7.12 -10.93
CA PRO A 81 20.09 7.05 -11.44
C PRO A 81 20.28 7.99 -12.63
N SER A 82 21.49 8.51 -12.82
CA SER A 82 21.82 9.44 -13.91
C SER A 82 21.61 8.83 -15.30
N ASN A 83 21.73 7.51 -15.41
CA ASN A 83 21.56 6.73 -16.63
C ASN A 83 20.26 5.92 -16.64
N SER A 84 19.19 6.45 -16.06
CA SER A 84 17.91 5.75 -15.99
C SER A 84 17.38 5.41 -17.39
N LYS A 85 16.87 4.18 -17.54
CA LYS A 85 16.30 3.70 -18.81
C LYS A 85 14.92 4.26 -19.11
N ASN A 86 14.15 4.62 -18.07
CA ASN A 86 12.83 5.21 -18.19
C ASN A 86 12.86 6.71 -17.90
N LYS A 87 12.08 7.47 -18.66
CA LYS A 87 11.95 8.93 -18.51
C LYS A 87 11.04 9.29 -17.34
N ASN A 88 9.90 8.62 -17.25
CA ASN A 88 8.93 8.79 -16.17
C ASN A 88 9.10 7.64 -15.17
N PRO A 89 8.82 7.86 -13.87
CA PRO A 89 9.07 6.84 -12.86
C PRO A 89 8.12 5.65 -12.97
N LEU A 90 8.60 4.48 -12.52
CA LEU A 90 7.75 3.41 -12.06
C LEU A 90 7.36 3.72 -10.61
N SER A 91 6.08 3.71 -10.27
CA SER A 91 5.65 4.10 -8.93
C SER A 91 5.04 2.94 -8.16
N PHE A 92 5.49 2.79 -6.91
CA PHE A 92 5.01 1.78 -5.97
C PHE A 92 4.45 2.48 -4.73
N VAL A 93 3.19 2.20 -4.39
CA VAL A 93 2.47 2.86 -3.29
C VAL A 93 2.10 1.83 -2.23
N GLY A 94 2.40 2.09 -0.97
CA GLY A 94 2.17 1.14 0.12
C GLY A 94 1.20 1.65 1.19
N LYS A 95 0.22 0.80 1.57
CA LYS A 95 -0.59 1.00 2.76
C LYS A 95 0.28 0.88 4.00
N GLY A 96 0.22 1.89 4.88
CA GLY A 96 1.03 1.97 6.09
C GLY A 96 0.19 2.24 7.35
N VAL A 97 -0.81 1.41 7.62
CA VAL A 97 -1.57 1.48 8.88
C VAL A 97 -0.77 0.76 9.97
N CYS A 98 -0.01 1.52 10.77
CA CYS A 98 0.93 0.96 11.76
C CYS A 98 0.22 0.16 12.86
N PHE A 99 -1.02 0.51 13.17
CA PHE A 99 -1.95 -0.32 13.93
C PHE A 99 -3.38 0.00 13.53
N ASP A 100 -4.20 -1.03 13.37
CA ASP A 100 -5.60 -0.90 12.93
C ASP A 100 -6.56 -1.53 13.94
N THR A 101 -7.25 -0.67 14.68
CA THR A 101 -8.35 -1.10 15.57
C THR A 101 -9.69 -1.18 14.85
N GLY A 102 -9.76 -0.70 13.59
CA GLY A 102 -11.01 -0.40 12.90
C GLY A 102 -11.54 1.01 13.13
N GLY A 103 -10.96 1.74 14.07
CA GLY A 103 -11.49 3.05 14.51
C GLY A 103 -12.80 2.90 15.28
N ILE A 104 -13.80 3.76 15.01
CA ILE A 104 -15.13 3.66 15.63
C ILE A 104 -15.86 2.40 15.18
N SER A 105 -15.65 1.93 13.95
CA SER A 105 -16.10 0.59 13.49
C SER A 105 -15.16 -0.49 14.03
N LEU A 106 -15.14 -0.65 15.37
CA LEU A 106 -14.15 -1.40 16.11
C LEU A 106 -14.12 -2.88 15.73
N LYS A 107 -12.94 -3.40 15.47
CA LYS A 107 -12.71 -4.84 15.24
C LYS A 107 -13.00 -5.65 16.50
N PRO A 108 -13.37 -6.95 16.37
CA PRO A 108 -13.37 -7.88 17.50
C PRO A 108 -11.99 -7.93 18.17
N ALA A 109 -11.97 -8.11 19.50
CA ALA A 109 -10.71 -8.18 20.25
C ALA A 109 -9.81 -9.35 19.80
N LYS A 110 -10.42 -10.48 19.44
CA LYS A 110 -9.68 -11.68 18.96
C LYS A 110 -8.93 -11.38 17.67
N PHE A 111 -7.61 -11.59 17.70
CA PHE A 111 -6.67 -11.34 16.60
C PHE A 111 -6.43 -9.85 16.25
N MET A 112 -6.91 -8.91 17.08
CA MET A 112 -6.58 -7.50 16.91
C MET A 112 -5.08 -7.25 17.12
N GLU A 113 -4.40 -8.05 17.97
CA GLU A 113 -2.95 -8.03 18.18
C GLU A 113 -2.13 -8.26 16.92
N ASP A 114 -2.71 -8.94 15.93
CA ASP A 114 -2.07 -9.17 14.62
C ASP A 114 -2.08 -7.90 13.75
N MET A 115 -2.92 -6.90 14.05
CA MET A 115 -3.11 -5.71 13.20
C MET A 115 -1.91 -4.77 13.14
N LYS A 116 -0.80 -5.11 13.79
CA LYS A 116 0.52 -4.49 13.56
C LYS A 116 1.05 -4.78 12.15
N TYR A 117 0.60 -5.86 11.49
CA TYR A 117 1.01 -6.20 10.13
C TYR A 117 0.30 -5.37 9.04
N ASP A 118 -0.65 -4.53 9.40
CA ASP A 118 -1.49 -3.76 8.47
C ASP A 118 -0.74 -2.62 7.74
N MET A 119 0.53 -2.58 7.90
CA MET A 119 1.50 -1.72 7.22
C MET A 119 2.44 -2.51 6.29
N ALA A 120 2.15 -3.78 6.02
CA ALA A 120 3.02 -4.62 5.21
C ALA A 120 3.17 -4.13 3.76
N GLY A 121 2.15 -3.45 3.21
CA GLY A 121 2.26 -2.80 1.91
C GLY A 121 3.35 -1.72 1.89
N ALA A 122 3.37 -0.85 2.91
CA ALA A 122 4.43 0.14 3.07
C ALA A 122 5.79 -0.52 3.34
N GLY A 123 5.82 -1.56 4.18
CA GLY A 123 7.03 -2.35 4.43
C GLY A 123 7.63 -2.91 3.15
N ALA A 124 6.81 -3.51 2.28
CA ALA A 124 7.25 -4.06 1.01
C ALA A 124 7.81 -2.99 0.06
N VAL A 125 7.16 -1.82 -0.02
CA VAL A 125 7.66 -0.69 -0.82
C VAL A 125 9.01 -0.20 -0.29
N VAL A 126 9.18 -0.06 1.02
CA VAL A 126 10.44 0.39 1.63
C VAL A 126 11.55 -0.64 1.41
N GLY A 127 11.25 -1.94 1.56
CA GLY A 127 12.20 -3.03 1.26
C GLY A 127 12.59 -3.08 -0.22
N LEU A 128 11.63 -2.87 -1.13
CA LEU A 128 11.90 -2.75 -2.56
C LEU A 128 12.86 -1.59 -2.85
N MET A 129 12.58 -0.40 -2.30
CA MET A 129 13.42 0.78 -2.54
C MET A 129 14.86 0.57 -2.02
N LYS A 130 15.02 -0.09 -0.86
CA LYS A 130 16.34 -0.50 -0.36
C LYS A 130 17.04 -1.45 -1.34
N THR A 131 16.34 -2.48 -1.82
CA THR A 131 16.87 -3.46 -2.78
C THR A 131 17.35 -2.77 -4.06
N LEU A 132 16.51 -1.90 -4.64
CA LEU A 132 16.84 -1.19 -5.89
C LEU A 132 18.07 -0.30 -5.73
N ALA A 133 18.21 0.38 -4.60
CA ALA A 133 19.38 1.21 -4.32
C ALA A 133 20.65 0.37 -4.12
N LEU A 134 20.58 -0.71 -3.34
CA LEU A 134 21.73 -1.59 -3.07
C LEU A 134 22.26 -2.24 -4.36
N ARG A 135 21.35 -2.72 -5.24
CA ARG A 135 21.76 -3.33 -6.51
C ARG A 135 21.99 -2.32 -7.63
N LYS A 136 21.89 -1.02 -7.34
CA LYS A 136 22.10 0.08 -8.29
C LYS A 136 21.22 -0.08 -9.54
N SER A 137 19.90 -0.26 -9.31
CA SER A 137 18.90 -0.37 -10.37
C SER A 137 19.06 0.74 -11.42
N LYS A 138 18.87 0.41 -12.69
CA LYS A 138 18.93 1.37 -13.82
C LYS A 138 17.57 2.04 -14.08
N SER A 139 16.55 1.70 -13.32
CA SER A 139 15.23 2.30 -13.47
C SER A 139 15.04 3.51 -12.55
N TYR A 140 14.36 4.53 -13.04
CA TYR A 140 13.82 5.61 -12.21
C TYR A 140 12.56 5.12 -11.50
N VAL A 141 12.59 5.09 -10.17
CA VAL A 141 11.51 4.52 -9.35
C VAL A 141 11.14 5.49 -8.23
N ILE A 142 9.84 5.58 -7.95
CA ILE A 142 9.27 6.28 -6.80
C ILE A 142 8.55 5.26 -5.91
N GLY A 143 8.97 5.16 -4.67
CA GLY A 143 8.18 4.56 -3.60
C GLY A 143 7.37 5.63 -2.87
N ALA A 144 6.14 5.33 -2.49
CA ALA A 144 5.33 6.22 -1.65
C ALA A 144 4.62 5.41 -0.57
N VAL A 145 4.58 5.94 0.65
CA VAL A 145 3.91 5.27 1.76
C VAL A 145 3.06 6.27 2.56
N ALA A 146 1.84 5.87 2.86
CA ALA A 146 0.90 6.62 3.70
C ALA A 146 0.87 5.97 5.09
N LEU A 147 1.38 6.67 6.10
CA LEU A 147 1.62 6.14 7.44
C LEU A 147 0.64 6.75 8.44
N VAL A 148 -0.19 5.92 9.06
CA VAL A 148 -1.22 6.30 10.02
C VAL A 148 -1.36 5.26 11.12
N GLU A 149 -2.13 5.59 12.17
CA GLU A 149 -2.80 4.63 13.05
C GLU A 149 -4.30 4.86 12.97
N ASN A 150 -5.09 3.80 12.88
CA ASN A 150 -6.54 3.85 12.91
C ASN A 150 -7.03 3.47 14.30
N MET A 151 -7.37 4.48 15.12
CA MET A 151 -7.70 4.32 16.53
C MET A 151 -9.08 4.91 16.85
N PRO A 152 -9.83 4.31 17.82
CA PRO A 152 -10.97 4.97 18.40
C PRO A 152 -10.52 6.13 19.28
N GLY A 153 -11.36 7.15 19.41
CA GLY A 153 -11.04 8.31 20.26
C GLY A 153 -12.11 9.39 20.14
N GLY A 154 -12.06 10.38 21.02
CA GLY A 154 -13.03 11.47 21.05
C GLY A 154 -13.01 12.34 19.77
N SER A 155 -11.91 12.34 19.04
CA SER A 155 -11.75 13.05 17.76
C SER A 155 -11.77 12.12 16.54
N ALA A 156 -11.98 10.80 16.73
CA ALA A 156 -11.95 9.83 15.63
C ALA A 156 -13.01 10.13 14.56
N GLN A 157 -12.66 9.79 13.32
CA GLN A 157 -13.59 9.78 12.19
C GLN A 157 -14.77 8.85 12.49
N ARG A 158 -15.97 9.27 12.16
CA ARG A 158 -17.21 8.54 12.48
C ARG A 158 -17.80 7.92 11.23
N PRO A 159 -18.46 6.77 11.31
CA PRO A 159 -19.37 6.32 10.27
C PRO A 159 -20.42 7.40 9.96
N GLY A 160 -20.58 7.75 8.69
CA GLY A 160 -21.43 8.84 8.23
C GLY A 160 -20.70 10.16 7.95
N ASP A 161 -19.46 10.32 8.38
CA ASP A 161 -18.66 11.50 8.04
C ASP A 161 -18.37 11.54 6.52
N ILE A 162 -18.34 12.76 5.97
CA ILE A 162 -17.91 13.00 4.58
C ILE A 162 -16.58 13.71 4.62
N VAL A 163 -15.58 13.15 3.90
CA VAL A 163 -14.26 13.74 3.79
C VAL A 163 -13.94 14.11 2.34
N LYS A 164 -13.29 15.25 2.13
CA LYS A 164 -12.82 15.67 0.81
C LYS A 164 -11.38 15.22 0.61
N SER A 165 -11.14 14.29 -0.31
CA SER A 165 -9.81 13.78 -0.65
C SER A 165 -8.94 14.81 -1.36
N TYR A 166 -7.64 14.52 -1.49
CA TYR A 166 -6.70 15.32 -2.28
C TYR A 166 -7.13 15.49 -3.75
N SER A 167 -7.84 14.52 -4.32
CA SER A 167 -8.39 14.61 -5.67
C SER A 167 -9.52 15.63 -5.82
N GLY A 168 -10.03 16.17 -4.72
CA GLY A 168 -11.22 17.03 -4.68
C GLY A 168 -12.54 16.26 -4.56
N LYS A 169 -12.56 14.94 -4.77
CA LYS A 169 -13.75 14.10 -4.58
C LYS A 169 -14.10 13.98 -3.11
N THR A 170 -15.40 13.98 -2.84
CA THR A 170 -15.96 13.73 -1.51
C THR A 170 -16.19 12.23 -1.31
N ILE A 171 -15.85 11.74 -0.14
CA ILE A 171 -16.00 10.33 0.24
C ILE A 171 -16.89 10.23 1.47
N GLU A 172 -18.00 9.51 1.34
CA GLU A 172 -18.82 9.10 2.48
C GLU A 172 -18.15 7.91 3.17
N VAL A 173 -17.78 8.10 4.43
CA VAL A 173 -17.15 7.07 5.25
C VAL A 173 -18.25 6.30 5.99
N LEU A 174 -18.69 5.18 5.43
CA LEU A 174 -19.70 4.33 6.08
C LEU A 174 -19.09 3.36 7.09
N ASN A 175 -17.83 3.01 6.92
CA ASN A 175 -17.12 2.08 7.80
C ASN A 175 -15.68 2.57 7.98
N THR A 176 -15.30 2.86 9.21
CA THR A 176 -13.95 3.34 9.54
C THR A 176 -12.89 2.23 9.51
N ASP A 177 -13.29 0.96 9.45
CA ASP A 177 -12.41 -0.21 9.24
C ASP A 177 -12.12 -0.48 7.74
N ALA A 178 -12.65 0.37 6.86
CA ALA A 178 -12.27 0.44 5.45
C ALA A 178 -11.36 1.68 5.20
N GLU A 179 -10.34 1.82 6.03
CA GLU A 179 -9.43 2.97 6.15
C GLU A 179 -8.27 2.91 5.15
N GLY A 180 -7.76 1.72 4.86
CA GLY A 180 -6.60 1.54 3.98
C GLY A 180 -6.82 2.13 2.59
N ARG A 181 -8.04 1.99 2.04
CA ARG A 181 -8.39 2.60 0.76
C ARG A 181 -8.48 4.11 0.83
N LEU A 182 -8.80 4.69 1.99
CA LEU A 182 -8.84 6.15 2.18
C LEU A 182 -7.44 6.77 2.10
N ILE A 183 -6.48 6.19 2.80
CA ILE A 183 -5.10 6.67 2.76
C ILE A 183 -4.47 6.46 1.39
N LEU A 184 -4.78 5.35 0.71
CA LEU A 184 -4.31 5.06 -0.64
C LEU A 184 -4.94 5.98 -1.69
N ALA A 185 -6.19 6.42 -1.52
CA ALA A 185 -6.83 7.36 -2.42
C ALA A 185 -6.03 8.65 -2.58
N ASP A 186 -5.63 9.26 -1.47
CA ASP A 186 -4.81 10.47 -1.48
C ASP A 186 -3.40 10.21 -2.02
N ALA A 187 -2.79 9.09 -1.60
CA ALA A 187 -1.44 8.73 -2.03
C ALA A 187 -1.36 8.44 -3.53
N ILE A 188 -2.26 7.63 -4.07
CA ILE A 188 -2.29 7.25 -5.49
C ILE A 188 -2.53 8.48 -6.35
N TYR A 189 -3.52 9.31 -6.00
CA TYR A 189 -3.83 10.51 -6.78
C TYR A 189 -2.67 11.49 -6.77
N TYR A 190 -2.02 11.70 -5.61
CA TYR A 190 -0.84 12.56 -5.50
C TYR A 190 0.30 12.08 -6.40
N ILE A 191 0.61 10.79 -6.38
CA ILE A 191 1.67 10.20 -7.19
C ILE A 191 1.36 10.35 -8.69
N ASP A 192 0.13 10.04 -9.09
CA ASP A 192 -0.28 10.14 -10.49
C ASP A 192 -0.24 11.59 -11.01
N GLU A 193 -0.64 12.54 -10.18
CA GLU A 193 -0.63 13.96 -10.52
C GLU A 193 0.77 14.55 -10.59
N GLN A 194 1.57 14.34 -9.54
CA GLN A 194 2.84 15.04 -9.37
C GLN A 194 3.99 14.41 -10.15
N TYR A 195 3.99 13.10 -10.31
CA TYR A 195 5.11 12.39 -10.94
C TYR A 195 4.82 11.89 -12.34
N LYS A 196 3.53 11.82 -12.76
CA LYS A 196 3.09 11.31 -14.06
C LYS A 196 3.79 10.02 -14.46
N PRO A 197 3.67 8.96 -13.62
CA PRO A 197 4.44 7.75 -13.77
C PRO A 197 4.05 6.94 -15.01
N GLU A 198 4.93 6.05 -15.47
CA GLU A 198 4.62 5.07 -16.53
C GLU A 198 3.59 4.05 -16.06
N LEU A 199 3.63 3.74 -14.75
CA LEU A 199 2.69 2.85 -14.07
C LEU A 199 2.65 3.13 -12.58
N ILE A 200 1.58 2.67 -11.94
CA ILE A 200 1.43 2.63 -10.50
C ILE A 200 1.09 1.20 -10.10
N VAL A 201 1.82 0.65 -9.12
CA VAL A 201 1.45 -0.58 -8.42
C VAL A 201 1.27 -0.24 -6.95
N ASP A 202 0.09 -0.46 -6.39
CA ASP A 202 -0.09 -0.32 -4.96
C ASP A 202 -0.21 -1.67 -4.27
N LEU A 203 0.27 -1.73 -3.03
CA LEU A 203 0.25 -2.93 -2.18
C LEU A 203 -0.43 -2.59 -0.86
N ALA A 204 -1.35 -3.43 -0.46
CA ALA A 204 -2.07 -3.27 0.80
C ALA A 204 -2.55 -4.60 1.39
N THR A 205 -2.47 -4.73 2.69
CA THR A 205 -3.26 -5.69 3.48
C THR A 205 -4.68 -5.12 3.58
N LEU A 206 -5.46 -5.25 2.46
CA LEU A 206 -6.62 -4.39 2.29
C LEU A 206 -7.92 -5.01 2.76
N THR A 207 -8.14 -6.30 2.46
CA THR A 207 -9.46 -6.88 2.70
C THR A 207 -9.39 -8.29 3.33
N GLY A 208 -10.30 -8.54 4.27
CA GLY A 208 -10.56 -9.91 4.72
C GLY A 208 -11.16 -10.77 3.60
N ALA A 209 -11.86 -10.15 2.63
CA ALA A 209 -12.47 -10.84 1.51
C ALA A 209 -11.45 -11.58 0.62
N ILE A 210 -10.25 -11.02 0.42
CA ILE A 210 -9.21 -11.69 -0.36
C ILE A 210 -8.68 -12.94 0.36
N VAL A 211 -8.59 -12.88 1.69
CA VAL A 211 -8.17 -14.05 2.50
C VAL A 211 -9.21 -15.16 2.42
N VAL A 212 -10.50 -14.81 2.43
CA VAL A 212 -11.60 -15.80 2.21
C VAL A 212 -11.52 -16.43 0.83
N SER A 213 -11.15 -15.63 -0.20
CA SER A 213 -11.11 -16.11 -1.59
C SER A 213 -9.87 -16.95 -1.93
N LEU A 214 -8.69 -16.52 -1.48
CA LEU A 214 -7.40 -17.07 -1.92
C LEU A 214 -6.57 -17.69 -0.79
N GLY A 215 -7.02 -17.57 0.46
CA GLY A 215 -6.26 -18.05 1.61
C GLY A 215 -4.89 -17.37 1.71
N ASN A 216 -3.86 -18.18 1.90
CA ASN A 216 -2.46 -17.77 2.01
C ASN A 216 -1.59 -18.29 0.83
N GLU A 217 -2.22 -18.56 -0.33
CA GLU A 217 -1.53 -19.13 -1.50
C GLU A 217 -1.24 -18.10 -2.60
N TYR A 218 -2.11 -17.11 -2.74
CA TYR A 218 -2.02 -16.06 -3.76
C TYR A 218 -2.38 -14.71 -3.16
N ALA A 219 -1.69 -13.64 -3.61
CA ALA A 219 -2.22 -12.30 -3.44
C ALA A 219 -3.23 -11.97 -4.55
N GLY A 220 -4.23 -11.14 -4.24
CA GLY A 220 -5.18 -10.66 -5.24
C GLY A 220 -4.56 -9.59 -6.11
N LEU A 221 -4.70 -9.71 -7.42
CA LEU A 221 -4.27 -8.72 -8.41
C LEU A 221 -5.49 -8.12 -9.10
N PHE A 222 -5.57 -6.80 -9.13
CA PHE A 222 -6.57 -6.02 -9.85
C PHE A 222 -5.84 -5.01 -10.73
N SER A 223 -6.27 -4.83 -11.98
CA SER A 223 -5.57 -3.91 -12.88
C SER A 223 -6.46 -3.44 -14.02
N ASN A 224 -6.24 -2.20 -14.45
CA ASN A 224 -6.82 -1.59 -15.65
C ASN A 224 -5.98 -1.86 -16.92
N ASN A 225 -4.89 -2.65 -16.81
CA ASN A 225 -3.96 -2.89 -17.92
C ASN A 225 -3.50 -4.36 -17.97
N ASP A 226 -3.80 -5.03 -19.07
CA ASP A 226 -3.51 -6.46 -19.22
C ASP A 226 -2.01 -6.75 -19.24
N LYS A 227 -1.24 -5.95 -19.99
CA LYS A 227 0.21 -6.11 -20.07
C LYS A 227 0.90 -5.95 -18.71
N LEU A 228 0.44 -5.01 -17.89
CA LEU A 228 0.94 -4.82 -16.52
C LEU A 228 0.63 -6.05 -15.67
N SER A 229 -0.61 -6.57 -15.75
CA SER A 229 -1.02 -7.78 -15.04
C SER A 229 -0.16 -9.00 -15.41
N GLU A 230 0.01 -9.25 -16.70
CA GLU A 230 0.80 -10.39 -17.21
C GLU A 230 2.26 -10.32 -16.73
N ARG A 231 2.86 -9.14 -16.75
CA ARG A 231 4.24 -8.93 -16.27
C ARG A 231 4.38 -9.15 -14.77
N LEU A 232 3.41 -8.67 -13.97
CA LEU A 232 3.39 -8.89 -12.52
C LEU A 232 3.21 -10.37 -12.18
N ILE A 233 2.26 -11.07 -12.82
CA ILE A 233 2.04 -12.50 -12.64
C ILE A 233 3.32 -13.26 -12.99
N LYS A 234 3.96 -12.94 -14.12
CA LYS A 234 5.19 -13.60 -14.54
C LYS A 234 6.34 -13.40 -13.55
N ALA A 235 6.48 -12.19 -13.01
CA ALA A 235 7.48 -11.92 -11.97
C ALA A 235 7.19 -12.72 -10.68
N GLY A 236 5.91 -12.79 -10.29
CA GLY A 236 5.47 -13.55 -9.12
C GLY A 236 5.70 -15.06 -9.26
N GLU A 237 5.48 -15.63 -10.45
CA GLU A 237 5.79 -17.04 -10.75
C GLU A 237 7.28 -17.34 -10.58
N ILE A 238 8.16 -16.45 -11.09
CA ILE A 238 9.62 -16.64 -11.00
C ILE A 238 10.10 -16.63 -9.55
N GLU A 239 9.54 -15.76 -8.72
CA GLU A 239 9.95 -15.57 -7.32
C GLU A 239 9.14 -16.39 -6.30
N ASN A 240 8.19 -17.22 -6.79
CA ASN A 240 7.24 -17.94 -5.95
C ASN A 240 6.44 -17.02 -5.00
N GLU A 241 6.13 -15.81 -5.47
CA GLU A 241 5.22 -14.85 -4.84
C GLU A 241 4.00 -14.68 -5.74
N LYS A 242 3.08 -15.65 -5.68
CA LYS A 242 2.02 -15.86 -6.68
C LYS A 242 0.91 -14.82 -6.60
N LEU A 243 0.39 -14.45 -7.76
CA LEU A 243 -0.73 -13.52 -7.93
C LEU A 243 -1.87 -14.18 -8.66
N TRP A 244 -3.11 -13.86 -8.26
CA TRP A 244 -4.32 -14.25 -8.97
C TRP A 244 -5.11 -13.01 -9.37
N ARG A 245 -5.37 -12.85 -10.68
CA ARG A 245 -6.07 -11.68 -11.19
C ARG A 245 -7.57 -11.81 -11.04
N PHE A 246 -8.19 -10.80 -10.41
CA PHE A 246 -9.64 -10.61 -10.29
C PHE A 246 -10.15 -9.62 -11.31
N PRO A 247 -11.45 -9.70 -11.70
CA PRO A 247 -12.05 -8.78 -12.66
C PRO A 247 -12.28 -7.40 -12.05
N LEU A 248 -12.18 -6.37 -12.89
CA LEU A 248 -12.79 -5.06 -12.71
C LEU A 248 -13.97 -4.94 -13.66
N HIS A 249 -15.10 -4.41 -13.20
CA HIS A 249 -16.29 -4.27 -14.02
C HIS A 249 -17.17 -3.10 -13.58
N LYS A 250 -17.81 -2.42 -14.54
CA LYS A 250 -18.67 -1.25 -14.28
C LYS A 250 -19.78 -1.49 -13.25
N ASN A 251 -20.29 -2.69 -13.13
CA ASN A 251 -21.33 -3.00 -12.15
C ASN A 251 -20.76 -3.06 -10.72
N TYR A 252 -19.51 -3.51 -10.53
CA TYR A 252 -18.84 -3.41 -9.25
C TYR A 252 -18.47 -1.96 -8.91
N ASP A 253 -18.03 -1.18 -9.90
CA ASP A 253 -17.73 0.24 -9.73
C ASP A 253 -18.95 1.02 -9.23
N LYS A 254 -20.15 0.80 -9.81
CA LYS A 254 -21.40 1.42 -9.37
C LYS A 254 -21.77 1.15 -7.92
N LEU A 255 -21.32 0.03 -7.34
CA LEU A 255 -21.56 -0.27 -5.93
C LEU A 255 -20.86 0.71 -4.98
N MET A 256 -19.91 1.47 -5.51
CA MET A 256 -19.19 2.50 -4.74
C MET A 256 -19.82 3.89 -4.85
N ASP A 257 -20.92 4.06 -5.57
CA ASP A 257 -21.64 5.33 -5.64
C ASP A 257 -22.31 5.66 -4.31
N SER A 258 -22.11 6.88 -3.82
CA SER A 258 -22.83 7.42 -2.66
C SER A 258 -24.06 8.20 -3.10
N LYS A 259 -25.04 8.32 -2.20
CA LYS A 259 -26.21 9.17 -2.41
C LYS A 259 -25.98 10.64 -2.02
N ILE A 260 -24.94 10.90 -1.23
CA ILE A 260 -24.68 12.21 -0.59
C ILE A 260 -23.24 12.71 -0.80
N ALA A 261 -22.39 11.91 -1.44
CA ALA A 261 -21.01 12.24 -1.81
C ALA A 261 -20.68 11.67 -3.18
N ASP A 262 -19.48 11.92 -3.70
CA ASP A 262 -19.04 11.39 -5.00
C ASP A 262 -18.80 9.87 -4.96
N ILE A 263 -18.41 9.33 -3.79
CA ILE A 263 -18.11 7.91 -3.59
C ILE A 263 -18.32 7.54 -2.12
N GLN A 264 -18.62 6.27 -1.84
CA GLN A 264 -18.62 5.71 -0.49
C GLN A 264 -17.44 4.76 -0.30
N ASN A 265 -16.92 4.62 0.94
CA ASN A 265 -15.74 3.81 1.18
C ASN A 265 -16.01 2.31 1.30
N ILE A 266 -17.25 1.90 1.48
CA ILE A 266 -17.64 0.48 1.51
C ILE A 266 -19.04 0.30 0.91
N ASN A 267 -19.30 -0.91 0.39
CA ASN A 267 -20.64 -1.35 0.00
C ASN A 267 -21.09 -2.49 0.91
N TYR A 268 -22.26 -2.33 1.53
CA TYR A 268 -22.85 -3.36 2.40
C TYR A 268 -23.84 -4.29 1.66
N SER A 269 -24.24 -3.96 0.43
CA SER A 269 -25.28 -4.69 -0.29
C SER A 269 -24.82 -5.99 -0.96
N GLY A 270 -23.64 -6.47 -0.60
CA GLY A 270 -23.33 -7.87 -0.80
C GLY A 270 -22.20 -8.23 -1.72
N GLY A 271 -21.25 -8.97 -1.18
CA GLY A 271 -20.21 -9.68 -1.89
C GLY A 271 -19.13 -8.81 -2.55
N ALA A 272 -18.21 -9.46 -3.23
CA ALA A 272 -17.15 -8.85 -4.03
C ALA A 272 -16.29 -7.82 -3.28
N GLY A 273 -16.08 -7.96 -1.97
CA GLY A 273 -15.46 -6.93 -1.13
C GLY A 273 -14.05 -6.52 -1.57
N SER A 274 -13.23 -7.45 -2.04
CA SER A 274 -11.91 -7.15 -2.58
C SER A 274 -11.99 -6.42 -3.94
N ILE A 275 -12.97 -6.78 -4.79
CA ILE A 275 -13.17 -6.13 -6.09
C ILE A 275 -13.68 -4.70 -5.91
N THR A 276 -14.64 -4.47 -5.02
CA THR A 276 -15.18 -3.13 -4.75
C THR A 276 -14.13 -2.22 -4.10
N ALA A 277 -13.24 -2.77 -3.27
CA ALA A 277 -12.09 -2.04 -2.75
C ALA A 277 -11.15 -1.57 -3.87
N ALA A 278 -10.83 -2.45 -4.82
CA ALA A 278 -10.03 -2.10 -5.99
C ALA A 278 -10.74 -1.09 -6.90
N GLN A 279 -12.06 -1.21 -7.11
CA GLN A 279 -12.84 -0.23 -7.87
C GLN A 279 -12.83 1.16 -7.19
N PHE A 280 -12.90 1.20 -5.86
CA PHE A 280 -12.73 2.44 -5.11
C PHE A 280 -11.38 3.09 -5.45
N LEU A 281 -10.28 2.35 -5.36
CA LEU A 281 -8.93 2.85 -5.65
C LEU A 281 -8.80 3.34 -7.09
N GLN A 282 -9.36 2.61 -8.06
CA GLN A 282 -9.32 2.98 -9.47
C GLN A 282 -9.90 4.37 -9.75
N ARG A 283 -10.90 4.82 -8.99
CA ARG A 283 -11.50 6.15 -9.13
C ARG A 283 -10.57 7.30 -8.75
N PHE A 284 -9.43 6.99 -8.12
CA PHE A 284 -8.40 7.97 -7.74
C PHE A 284 -7.20 8.01 -8.68
N LEU A 285 -7.30 7.40 -9.85
CA LEU A 285 -6.36 7.60 -10.95
C LEU A 285 -6.75 8.85 -11.73
N LYS A 286 -5.83 9.81 -11.87
CA LYS A 286 -6.06 11.07 -12.58
C LYS A 286 -5.96 10.91 -14.10
N ASN A 287 -4.92 10.18 -14.56
CA ASN A 287 -4.44 10.22 -15.93
C ASN A 287 -4.67 8.90 -16.70
N LYS A 288 -5.54 8.01 -16.26
CA LYS A 288 -5.68 6.66 -16.82
C LYS A 288 -4.35 5.89 -16.87
N THR A 289 -3.44 6.21 -15.98
CA THR A 289 -2.15 5.57 -15.83
C THR A 289 -2.32 4.06 -15.69
N PRO A 290 -1.50 3.21 -16.36
CA PRO A 290 -1.49 1.78 -16.11
C PRO A 290 -1.31 1.52 -14.61
N TRP A 291 -2.28 0.83 -14.03
CA TRP A 291 -2.36 0.64 -12.59
C TRP A 291 -2.65 -0.81 -12.24
N ALA A 292 -2.05 -1.28 -11.16
CA ALA A 292 -2.36 -2.53 -10.52
C ALA A 292 -2.43 -2.35 -8.99
N HIS A 293 -3.42 -2.99 -8.38
CA HIS A 293 -3.54 -3.16 -6.94
C HIS A 293 -3.23 -4.60 -6.56
N LEU A 294 -2.35 -4.78 -5.59
CA LEU A 294 -2.03 -6.06 -4.98
C LEU A 294 -2.62 -6.10 -3.56
N ASP A 295 -3.68 -6.88 -3.37
CA ASP A 295 -4.21 -7.16 -2.04
C ASP A 295 -3.42 -8.34 -1.43
N ILE A 296 -2.51 -8.00 -0.52
CA ILE A 296 -1.55 -8.90 0.10
C ILE A 296 -1.98 -9.37 1.50
N ALA A 297 -3.24 -9.15 1.90
CA ALA A 297 -3.71 -9.44 3.25
C ALA A 297 -3.49 -10.92 3.66
N GLY A 298 -3.62 -11.86 2.72
CA GLY A 298 -3.37 -13.27 2.97
C GLY A 298 -1.90 -13.68 2.89
N MET A 299 -1.02 -12.84 2.37
CA MET A 299 0.37 -13.19 2.04
C MET A 299 1.42 -12.54 2.95
N ALA A 300 1.05 -11.46 3.65
CA ALA A 300 1.98 -10.65 4.42
C ALA A 300 2.43 -11.28 5.75
N TRP A 301 1.65 -12.20 6.28
CA TRP A 301 1.87 -12.84 7.58
C TRP A 301 1.55 -14.32 7.54
N THR A 302 2.41 -15.17 8.11
CA THR A 302 2.16 -16.61 8.26
C THR A 302 2.00 -16.98 9.74
N LYS A 303 1.03 -17.87 10.03
CA LYS A 303 0.80 -18.43 11.38
C LYS A 303 1.52 -19.76 11.61
N LYS A 304 2.24 -20.26 10.62
CA LYS A 304 3.03 -21.48 10.69
C LYS A 304 4.39 -21.30 10.01
N ASP A 305 5.35 -22.06 10.42
CA ASP A 305 6.64 -22.10 9.74
C ASP A 305 6.49 -22.66 8.33
N LEU A 306 7.10 -21.98 7.38
CA LEU A 306 7.29 -22.42 6.01
C LEU A 306 8.78 -22.79 5.82
N ASP A 307 9.15 -23.46 4.73
CA ASP A 307 10.51 -23.99 4.51
C ASP A 307 11.64 -23.00 4.82
N ILE A 308 11.48 -21.75 4.42
CA ILE A 308 12.49 -20.68 4.61
C ILE A 308 11.94 -19.44 5.31
N ILE A 309 10.68 -19.46 5.72
CA ILE A 309 10.01 -18.31 6.36
C ILE A 309 9.43 -18.81 7.69
N PRO A 310 9.98 -18.41 8.84
CA PRO A 310 9.38 -18.71 10.13
C PRO A 310 8.05 -17.98 10.31
N THR A 311 7.23 -18.42 11.25
CA THR A 311 6.01 -17.75 11.70
C THR A 311 6.24 -16.25 11.86
N GLY A 312 5.33 -15.44 11.30
CA GLY A 312 5.40 -13.98 11.34
C GLY A 312 5.41 -13.34 9.95
N ALA A 313 6.07 -12.20 9.84
CA ALA A 313 6.14 -11.43 8.60
C ALA A 313 6.89 -12.19 7.50
N THR A 314 6.28 -12.22 6.30
CA THR A 314 6.84 -12.99 5.16
C THR A 314 7.82 -12.19 4.31
N GLY A 315 7.67 -10.87 4.26
CA GLY A 315 8.39 -9.99 3.33
C GLY A 315 7.84 -10.04 1.90
N PHE A 316 6.62 -10.57 1.70
CA PHE A 316 5.97 -10.68 0.41
C PHE A 316 5.96 -9.36 -0.36
N GLY A 317 6.23 -9.44 -1.65
CA GLY A 317 6.20 -8.32 -2.59
C GLY A 317 7.58 -7.78 -2.96
N VAL A 318 8.57 -7.85 -2.08
CA VAL A 318 9.92 -7.32 -2.37
C VAL A 318 10.57 -8.05 -3.52
N LYS A 319 10.60 -9.38 -3.50
CA LYS A 319 11.21 -10.20 -4.56
C LYS A 319 10.46 -10.06 -5.88
N LEU A 320 9.13 -10.16 -5.81
CA LEU A 320 8.23 -10.01 -6.97
C LEU A 320 8.46 -8.68 -7.67
N LEU A 321 8.39 -7.57 -6.93
CA LEU A 321 8.52 -6.24 -7.51
C LEU A 321 9.95 -5.94 -7.98
N ASN A 322 10.97 -6.42 -7.27
CA ASN A 322 12.33 -6.35 -7.75
C ASN A 322 12.50 -7.09 -9.08
N LYS A 323 11.98 -8.33 -9.19
CA LYS A 323 12.02 -9.11 -10.43
C LYS A 323 11.22 -8.45 -11.55
N PHE A 324 10.09 -7.84 -11.23
CA PHE A 324 9.28 -7.09 -12.17
C PHE A 324 10.07 -5.91 -12.77
N VAL A 325 10.75 -5.12 -11.93
CA VAL A 325 11.59 -4.01 -12.40
C VAL A 325 12.77 -4.53 -13.23
N GLU A 326 13.53 -5.50 -12.70
CA GLU A 326 14.70 -6.07 -13.35
C GLU A 326 14.37 -6.64 -14.74
N LYS A 327 13.32 -7.43 -14.85
CA LYS A 327 12.99 -8.17 -16.07
C LYS A 327 12.37 -7.31 -17.16
N PHE A 328 11.58 -6.31 -16.81
CA PHE A 328 10.73 -5.61 -17.77
C PHE A 328 11.09 -4.14 -18.00
N TYR A 329 12.00 -3.58 -17.17
CA TYR A 329 12.36 -2.15 -17.23
C TYR A 329 13.87 -1.89 -17.17
N GLU A 330 14.70 -2.92 -17.05
CA GLU A 330 16.16 -2.87 -17.14
C GLU A 330 16.72 -3.76 -18.25
#